data_107c00a08daacca4760bb2d2035f3cc9
#
_entry.id   107c00a08daacca4760bb2d2035f3cc9
#
_cell.length_a   1.000
_cell.length_b   1.000
_cell.length_c   1.000
_cell.angle_alpha   90.00
_cell.angle_beta   90.00
_cell.angle_gamma   90.00
#
_symmetry.space_group_name_H-M   'P 1'
#
loop_
_entity.id
_entity.type
_entity.pdbx_description
1 polymer ?
#
loop_
_entity_poly.entity_id
_entity_poly.type
_entity_poly.pdbx_seq_one_letter_code
_entity_poly.pdbx_strand_id
1 'polypeptide(L)'
;MVAPAPRADRPGSLPADHTQAILEATKEIAAVLKTSECPFALVGSVAVYAHGVPVRLQHDTDFAVRREDAETVTRLLQRRGVRIVEPPEDWLVKARIGGEQIDLIFSLAGRPVTTELLARAWTLPVDSVHMPVIDPTDLMAGRLSAFSEHHCDFGALLPVARGLRERVDWERVRAETKDKPMAVAFLYLLELLDVIDGDAAGTRGEPGEARGEADEARGEQGEARGEPDEARGEPDDE
;
A
#
# COMPACT_ATOMS: atom_id res chain seq x y z
N MET A 1 25.85 42.94 -6.20
CA MET A 1 25.48 41.71 -6.93
C MET A 1 24.41 41.03 -6.10
N VAL A 2 23.14 41.21 -6.52
CA VAL A 2 21.96 40.68 -5.78
C VAL A 2 21.72 39.30 -6.29
N ALA A 3 21.65 38.31 -5.37
CA ALA A 3 21.31 36.93 -5.70
C ALA A 3 19.89 36.85 -6.29
N PRO A 4 19.63 36.05 -7.32
CA PRO A 4 18.29 35.91 -7.86
C PRO A 4 17.39 35.21 -6.84
N ALA A 5 16.18 35.73 -6.68
CA ALA A 5 15.13 35.14 -5.84
C ALA A 5 14.75 33.70 -6.31
N PRO A 6 14.37 32.83 -5.43
CA PRO A 6 13.91 31.49 -5.80
C PRO A 6 12.69 31.63 -6.72
N ARG A 7 12.72 30.88 -7.84
CA ARG A 7 11.60 30.82 -8.79
C ARG A 7 10.39 30.19 -8.06
N ALA A 8 9.34 30.98 -7.94
CA ALA A 8 8.03 30.48 -7.53
C ALA A 8 7.55 29.43 -8.55
N ASP A 9 7.13 28.26 -8.07
CA ASP A 9 6.54 27.22 -8.88
C ASP A 9 5.34 27.76 -9.65
N ARG A 10 5.35 27.58 -10.97
CA ARG A 10 4.21 27.97 -11.80
C ARG A 10 3.03 27.03 -11.49
N PRO A 11 1.80 27.56 -11.30
CA PRO A 11 0.62 26.72 -11.16
C PRO A 11 0.45 25.89 -12.45
N GLY A 12 0.52 24.57 -12.34
CA GLY A 12 0.39 23.63 -13.46
C GLY A 12 1.66 22.87 -13.86
N SER A 13 2.81 23.08 -13.20
CA SER A 13 3.96 22.20 -13.37
C SER A 13 3.71 20.88 -12.64
N LEU A 14 4.00 19.76 -13.33
CA LEU A 14 4.06 18.46 -12.67
C LEU A 14 5.04 18.53 -11.49
N PRO A 15 4.76 17.85 -10.35
CA PRO A 15 5.71 17.76 -9.25
C PRO A 15 7.06 17.27 -9.76
N ALA A 16 8.16 17.82 -9.23
CA ALA A 16 9.49 17.34 -9.57
C ALA A 16 9.58 15.82 -9.31
N ASP A 17 10.21 15.10 -10.25
CA ASP A 17 10.49 13.68 -10.04
C ASP A 17 11.65 13.55 -9.05
N HIS A 18 11.34 13.20 -7.81
CA HIS A 18 12.31 13.01 -6.73
C HIS A 18 12.92 11.60 -6.72
N THR A 19 12.55 10.73 -7.66
CA THR A 19 12.98 9.32 -7.67
C THR A 19 14.49 9.17 -7.49
N GLN A 20 15.28 9.92 -8.27
CA GLN A 20 16.74 9.81 -8.18
C GLN A 20 17.28 10.30 -6.83
N ALA A 21 16.75 11.41 -6.29
CA ALA A 21 17.16 11.94 -5.00
C ALA A 21 16.84 10.95 -3.86
N ILE A 22 15.65 10.33 -3.89
CA ILE A 22 15.24 9.30 -2.94
C ILE A 22 16.19 8.09 -3.00
N LEU A 23 16.51 7.61 -4.21
CA LEU A 23 17.42 6.47 -4.39
C LEU A 23 18.84 6.78 -3.91
N GLU A 24 19.37 7.98 -4.17
CA GLU A 24 20.68 8.41 -3.65
C GLU A 24 20.68 8.46 -2.11
N ALA A 25 19.67 9.09 -1.50
CA ALA A 25 19.53 9.13 -0.05
C ALA A 25 19.40 7.71 0.56
N THR A 26 18.64 6.83 -0.09
CA THR A 26 18.49 5.42 0.31
C THR A 26 19.84 4.71 0.32
N LYS A 27 20.63 4.86 -0.75
CA LYS A 27 21.95 4.22 -0.87
C LYS A 27 22.93 4.73 0.19
N GLU A 28 22.92 6.04 0.44
CA GLU A 28 23.80 6.66 1.44
C GLU A 28 23.47 6.16 2.85
N ILE A 29 22.20 6.13 3.25
CA ILE A 29 21.77 5.59 4.54
C ILE A 29 22.08 4.10 4.65
N ALA A 30 21.78 3.29 3.62
CA ALA A 30 22.08 1.87 3.64
C ALA A 30 23.60 1.59 3.80
N ALA A 31 24.45 2.41 3.16
CA ALA A 31 25.90 2.30 3.33
C ALA A 31 26.34 2.56 4.79
N VAL A 32 25.73 3.54 5.45
CA VAL A 32 25.98 3.81 6.87
C VAL A 32 25.46 2.66 7.74
N LEU A 33 24.22 2.19 7.52
CA LEU A 33 23.62 1.09 8.28
C LEU A 33 24.46 -0.19 8.19
N LYS A 34 25.01 -0.52 7.03
CA LYS A 34 25.92 -1.66 6.85
C LYS A 34 27.16 -1.61 7.73
N THR A 35 27.61 -0.42 8.14
CA THR A 35 28.78 -0.28 9.03
C THR A 35 28.43 -0.41 10.50
N SER A 36 27.14 -0.49 10.84
CA SER A 36 26.67 -0.55 12.23
C SER A 36 26.69 -1.95 12.83
N GLU A 37 26.80 -2.99 12.02
CA GLU A 37 26.55 -4.39 12.40
C GLU A 37 25.14 -4.66 12.94
N CYS A 38 24.27 -3.64 13.02
CA CYS A 38 22.87 -3.78 13.39
C CYS A 38 22.08 -4.29 12.18
N PRO A 39 21.24 -5.33 12.33
CA PRO A 39 20.40 -5.81 11.24
C PRO A 39 19.36 -4.75 10.87
N PHE A 40 19.11 -4.62 9.57
CA PHE A 40 18.11 -3.72 9.03
C PHE A 40 17.50 -4.27 7.75
N ALA A 41 16.37 -3.73 7.33
CA ALA A 41 15.80 -3.99 6.01
C ALA A 41 15.13 -2.74 5.45
N LEU A 42 15.25 -2.52 4.16
CA LEU A 42 14.48 -1.54 3.42
C LEU A 42 13.01 -1.98 3.40
N VAL A 43 12.09 -1.07 3.70
CA VAL A 43 10.64 -1.30 3.70
C VAL A 43 9.92 -0.22 2.87
N GLY A 44 8.62 -0.12 2.95
CA GLY A 44 7.88 0.97 2.30
C GLY A 44 7.85 0.91 0.77
N SER A 45 7.78 2.07 0.13
CA SER A 45 7.65 2.20 -1.33
C SER A 45 8.93 1.82 -2.07
N VAL A 46 10.10 2.14 -1.49
CA VAL A 46 11.39 1.82 -2.11
C VAL A 46 11.65 0.31 -2.07
N ALA A 47 11.13 -0.42 -1.07
CA ALA A 47 11.17 -1.88 -1.07
C ALA A 47 10.33 -2.49 -2.20
N VAL A 48 9.15 -1.93 -2.48
CA VAL A 48 8.32 -2.34 -3.64
C VAL A 48 9.09 -2.15 -4.95
N TYR A 49 9.73 -0.99 -5.10
CA TYR A 49 10.60 -0.71 -6.25
C TYR A 49 11.75 -1.72 -6.36
N ALA A 50 12.44 -2.02 -5.25
CA ALA A 50 13.54 -2.99 -5.21
C ALA A 50 13.10 -4.41 -5.62
N HIS A 51 11.85 -4.76 -5.34
CA HIS A 51 11.24 -6.00 -5.82
C HIS A 51 10.85 -5.97 -7.31
N GLY A 52 11.14 -4.89 -8.03
CA GLY A 52 10.89 -4.76 -9.47
C GLY A 52 9.43 -4.45 -9.82
N VAL A 53 8.63 -4.00 -8.86
CA VAL A 53 7.28 -3.53 -9.13
C VAL A 53 7.32 -2.05 -9.49
N PRO A 54 6.76 -1.62 -10.63
CA PRO A 54 6.71 -0.21 -11.01
C PRO A 54 5.90 0.58 -9.97
N VAL A 55 6.56 1.47 -9.25
CA VAL A 55 5.94 2.42 -8.32
C VAL A 55 6.57 3.79 -8.51
N ARG A 56 5.79 4.83 -8.26
CA ARG A 56 6.31 6.19 -8.23
C ARG A 56 6.84 6.48 -6.84
N LEU A 57 8.14 6.77 -6.75
CA LEU A 57 8.77 7.20 -5.50
C LEU A 57 8.53 8.71 -5.33
N GLN A 58 7.77 9.11 -4.33
CA GLN A 58 7.37 10.51 -4.10
C GLN A 58 7.58 10.98 -2.67
N HIS A 59 7.82 10.04 -1.77
CA HIS A 59 7.86 10.28 -0.33
C HIS A 59 9.18 9.77 0.25
N ASP A 60 9.18 9.63 1.55
CA ASP A 60 10.27 9.14 2.38
C ASP A 60 10.73 7.72 2.01
N THR A 61 11.94 7.42 2.48
CA THR A 61 12.49 6.06 2.49
C THR A 61 12.39 5.49 3.89
N ASP A 62 11.90 4.26 3.98
CA ASP A 62 11.67 3.58 5.24
C ASP A 62 12.68 2.45 5.45
N PHE A 63 13.33 2.42 6.60
CA PHE A 63 14.19 1.32 7.04
C PHE A 63 13.65 0.71 8.33
N ALA A 64 13.37 -0.58 8.33
CA ALA A 64 13.06 -1.34 9.52
C ALA A 64 14.36 -1.64 10.28
N VAL A 65 14.39 -1.28 11.57
CA VAL A 65 15.47 -1.60 12.52
C VAL A 65 14.87 -2.04 13.84
N ARG A 66 15.57 -2.83 14.65
CA ARG A 66 15.07 -3.21 15.97
C ARG A 66 15.10 -2.03 16.91
N ARG A 67 14.15 -1.97 17.83
CA ARG A 67 14.07 -0.89 18.82
C ARG A 67 15.36 -0.78 19.68
N GLU A 68 15.95 -1.91 20.03
CA GLU A 68 17.19 -1.96 20.80
C GLU A 68 18.41 -1.39 20.07
N ASP A 69 18.39 -1.39 18.72
CA ASP A 69 19.47 -0.86 17.90
C ASP A 69 19.31 0.64 17.58
N ALA A 70 18.16 1.22 17.90
CA ALA A 70 17.79 2.58 17.53
C ALA A 70 18.82 3.62 17.92
N GLU A 71 19.30 3.59 19.16
CA GLU A 71 20.29 4.56 19.67
C GLU A 71 21.65 4.41 18.97
N THR A 72 22.09 3.18 18.71
CA THR A 72 23.34 2.90 18.01
C THR A 72 23.30 3.41 16.57
N VAL A 73 22.22 3.09 15.86
CA VAL A 73 21.98 3.52 14.48
C VAL A 73 21.88 5.04 14.39
N THR A 74 21.10 5.66 15.28
CA THR A 74 20.88 7.11 15.28
C THR A 74 22.18 7.88 15.53
N ARG A 75 22.98 7.45 16.51
CA ARG A 75 24.31 8.04 16.78
C ARG A 75 25.26 7.90 15.59
N LEU A 76 25.22 6.76 14.90
CA LEU A 76 26.07 6.52 13.74
C LEU A 76 25.70 7.46 12.59
N LEU A 77 24.41 7.61 12.30
CA LEU A 77 23.88 8.52 11.29
C LEU A 77 24.25 9.98 11.60
N GLN A 78 24.10 10.42 12.85
CA GLN A 78 24.50 11.77 13.28
C GLN A 78 25.99 12.04 13.05
N ARG A 79 26.87 11.07 13.34
CA ARG A 79 28.33 11.19 13.07
C ARG A 79 28.65 11.36 11.58
N ARG A 80 27.74 10.93 10.70
CA ARG A 80 27.85 11.08 9.24
C ARG A 80 27.13 12.32 8.72
N GLY A 81 26.70 13.21 9.62
CA GLY A 81 26.05 14.47 9.26
C GLY A 81 24.57 14.36 8.92
N VAL A 82 23.94 13.20 9.13
CA VAL A 82 22.50 13.03 8.97
C VAL A 82 21.77 13.75 10.10
N ARG A 83 20.81 14.59 9.75
CA ARG A 83 20.00 15.30 10.74
C ARG A 83 18.91 14.37 11.28
N ILE A 84 18.92 14.12 12.57
CA ILE A 84 17.91 13.33 13.27
C ILE A 84 16.81 14.25 13.81
N VAL A 85 15.56 13.82 13.67
CA VAL A 85 14.36 14.46 14.22
C VAL A 85 13.56 13.39 14.96
N GLU A 86 13.39 13.58 16.27
CA GLU A 86 12.56 12.69 17.08
C GLU A 86 11.11 13.18 16.97
N PRO A 87 10.20 12.42 16.35
CA PRO A 87 8.79 12.76 16.30
C PRO A 87 8.11 12.37 17.63
N PRO A 88 6.87 12.83 17.87
CA PRO A 88 6.13 12.44 19.07
C PRO A 88 5.77 10.94 19.11
N GLU A 89 5.78 10.28 17.96
CA GLU A 89 5.55 8.84 17.84
C GLU A 89 6.76 8.06 18.34
N ASP A 90 6.53 7.00 19.10
CA ASP A 90 7.58 6.17 19.70
C ASP A 90 8.02 4.98 18.83
N TRP A 91 7.34 4.76 17.69
CA TRP A 91 7.58 3.62 16.80
C TRP A 91 8.53 3.90 15.63
N LEU A 92 9.00 5.15 15.48
CA LEU A 92 9.97 5.54 14.46
C LEU A 92 10.86 6.71 14.92
N VAL A 93 11.94 6.91 14.19
CA VAL A 93 12.78 8.13 14.24
C VAL A 93 12.92 8.65 12.82
N LYS A 94 12.77 9.96 12.65
CA LYS A 94 12.95 10.62 11.36
C LYS A 94 14.38 11.12 11.18
N ALA A 95 14.91 10.93 9.98
CA ALA A 95 16.21 11.46 9.57
C ALA A 95 16.04 12.28 8.29
N ARG A 96 16.98 13.20 8.04
CA ARG A 96 17.02 13.99 6.80
C ARG A 96 18.41 14.04 6.23
N ILE A 97 18.52 13.77 4.93
CA ILE A 97 19.77 13.81 4.20
C ILE A 97 19.52 14.30 2.77
N GLY A 98 20.32 15.23 2.27
CA GLY A 98 20.15 15.76 0.90
C GLY A 98 18.80 16.42 0.60
N GLY A 99 18.03 16.77 1.64
CA GLY A 99 16.65 17.28 1.50
C GLY A 99 15.59 16.20 1.62
N GLU A 100 15.96 14.91 1.46
CA GLU A 100 15.05 13.77 1.52
C GLU A 100 14.81 13.31 2.97
N GLN A 101 13.62 12.77 3.21
CA GLN A 101 13.23 12.20 4.51
C GLN A 101 13.48 10.70 4.54
N ILE A 102 14.01 10.24 5.67
CA ILE A 102 14.26 8.83 5.95
C ILE A 102 13.58 8.50 7.27
N ASP A 103 12.83 7.43 7.30
CA ASP A 103 12.17 6.94 8.52
C ASP A 103 12.84 5.63 8.99
N LEU A 104 13.34 5.63 10.22
CA LEU A 104 13.83 4.43 10.90
C LEU A 104 12.67 3.86 11.72
N ILE A 105 12.10 2.76 11.27
CA ILE A 105 10.86 2.19 11.78
C ILE A 105 11.16 1.01 12.71
N PHE A 106 10.59 1.04 13.91
CA PHE A 106 10.75 0.00 14.95
C PHE A 106 9.52 -0.90 15.07
N SER A 107 8.41 -0.49 14.45
CA SER A 107 7.14 -1.25 14.46
C SER A 107 6.42 -1.09 13.12
N LEU A 108 6.09 -2.20 12.48
CA LEU A 108 5.35 -2.26 11.22
C LEU A 108 3.87 -2.58 11.53
N ALA A 109 2.99 -1.59 11.37
CA ALA A 109 1.55 -1.71 11.64
C ALA A 109 1.24 -2.29 13.04
N GLY A 110 1.96 -1.80 14.08
CA GLY A 110 1.80 -2.23 15.46
C GLY A 110 2.57 -3.52 15.84
N ARG A 111 3.28 -4.14 14.90
CA ARG A 111 4.14 -5.31 15.16
C ARG A 111 5.60 -4.88 15.30
N PRO A 112 6.30 -5.22 16.40
CA PRO A 112 7.71 -4.88 16.55
C PRO A 112 8.58 -5.45 15.42
N VAL A 113 9.60 -4.71 15.01
CA VAL A 113 10.65 -5.22 14.13
C VAL A 113 11.54 -6.15 14.94
N THR A 114 11.58 -7.43 14.56
CA THR A 114 12.35 -8.48 15.27
C THR A 114 13.54 -8.97 14.44
N THR A 115 14.45 -9.68 15.08
CA THR A 115 15.58 -10.33 14.40
C THR A 115 15.09 -11.34 13.35
N GLU A 116 14.02 -12.09 13.64
CA GLU A 116 13.45 -13.08 12.73
C GLU A 116 12.83 -12.43 11.49
N LEU A 117 12.17 -11.28 11.65
CA LEU A 117 11.66 -10.50 10.52
C LEU A 117 12.82 -10.04 9.63
N LEU A 118 13.85 -9.45 10.21
CA LEU A 118 15.01 -8.96 9.46
C LEU A 118 15.84 -10.08 8.83
N ALA A 119 15.89 -11.27 9.45
CA ALA A 119 16.58 -12.44 8.91
C ALA A 119 15.93 -13.00 7.64
N ARG A 120 14.63 -12.73 7.39
CA ARG A 120 13.95 -13.12 6.17
C ARG A 120 14.17 -12.14 5.00
N ALA A 121 14.78 -11.01 5.25
CA ALA A 121 15.01 -9.99 4.22
C ALA A 121 15.84 -10.56 3.06
N TRP A 122 15.49 -10.15 1.84
CA TRP A 122 16.19 -10.52 0.62
C TRP A 122 17.28 -9.50 0.32
N THR A 123 18.45 -9.95 -0.11
CA THR A 123 19.48 -9.03 -0.61
C THR A 123 19.17 -8.68 -2.07
N LEU A 124 18.67 -7.47 -2.31
CA LEU A 124 18.27 -6.99 -3.63
C LEU A 124 19.06 -5.74 -4.04
N PRO A 125 19.22 -5.49 -5.34
CA PRO A 125 19.76 -4.24 -5.85
C PRO A 125 18.72 -3.12 -5.69
N VAL A 126 19.13 -2.03 -5.08
CA VAL A 126 18.42 -0.75 -5.10
C VAL A 126 19.27 0.19 -5.93
N ASP A 127 18.88 0.39 -7.19
CA ASP A 127 19.73 1.01 -8.21
C ASP A 127 21.09 0.26 -8.27
N SER A 128 22.19 0.88 -7.89
CA SER A 128 23.55 0.31 -7.96
C SER A 128 24.03 -0.39 -6.69
N VAL A 129 23.24 -0.38 -5.60
CA VAL A 129 23.67 -0.89 -4.29
C VAL A 129 22.78 -2.03 -3.81
N HIS A 130 23.38 -3.19 -3.54
CA HIS A 130 22.67 -4.31 -2.92
C HIS A 130 22.47 -4.04 -1.42
N MET A 131 21.26 -4.26 -0.91
CA MET A 131 20.95 -4.11 0.52
C MET A 131 19.82 -5.07 0.94
N PRO A 132 19.67 -5.33 2.25
CA PRO A 132 18.53 -6.10 2.75
C PRO A 132 17.23 -5.36 2.46
N VAL A 133 16.27 -6.05 1.84
CA VAL A 133 14.92 -5.58 1.51
C VAL A 133 13.93 -6.55 2.15
N ILE A 134 12.91 -6.04 2.79
CA ILE A 134 11.89 -6.86 3.48
C ILE A 134 11.35 -7.96 2.57
N ASP A 135 11.11 -9.14 3.14
CA ASP A 135 10.47 -10.27 2.44
C ASP A 135 9.11 -9.83 1.85
N PRO A 136 8.76 -10.28 0.62
CA PRO A 136 7.50 -9.90 -0.03
C PRO A 136 6.25 -10.23 0.79
N THR A 137 6.25 -11.33 1.53
CA THR A 137 5.13 -11.73 2.39
C THR A 137 4.99 -10.78 3.58
N ASP A 138 6.11 -10.46 4.25
CA ASP A 138 6.14 -9.51 5.35
C ASP A 138 5.75 -8.10 4.88
N LEU A 139 6.16 -7.70 3.66
CA LEU A 139 5.76 -6.43 3.04
C LEU A 139 4.24 -6.36 2.82
N MET A 140 3.65 -7.41 2.24
CA MET A 140 2.20 -7.46 2.00
C MET A 140 1.41 -7.53 3.30
N ALA A 141 1.81 -8.37 4.24
CA ALA A 141 1.17 -8.49 5.54
C ALA A 141 1.23 -7.17 6.32
N GLY A 142 2.36 -6.46 6.28
CA GLY A 142 2.53 -5.16 6.91
C GLY A 142 1.60 -4.10 6.30
N ARG A 143 1.53 -4.00 4.96
CA ARG A 143 0.65 -3.05 4.26
C ARG A 143 -0.83 -3.32 4.53
N LEU A 144 -1.24 -4.58 4.48
CA LEU A 144 -2.62 -4.98 4.77
C LEU A 144 -2.99 -4.74 6.24
N SER A 145 -2.06 -4.98 7.16
CA SER A 145 -2.28 -4.72 8.58
C SER A 145 -2.44 -3.23 8.92
N ALA A 146 -1.90 -2.34 8.06
CA ALA A 146 -2.04 -0.90 8.21
C ALA A 146 -3.39 -0.35 7.70
N PHE A 147 -4.17 -1.16 6.98
CA PHE A 147 -5.49 -0.74 6.51
C PHE A 147 -6.47 -0.51 7.67
N SER A 148 -7.23 0.54 7.53
CA SER A 148 -8.36 0.87 8.40
C SER A 148 -9.54 1.35 7.54
N GLU A 149 -10.71 1.54 8.14
CA GLU A 149 -11.91 2.03 7.43
C GLU A 149 -11.67 3.36 6.70
N HIS A 150 -10.78 4.20 7.24
CA HIS A 150 -10.51 5.54 6.69
C HIS A 150 -9.21 5.59 5.86
N HIS A 151 -8.40 4.54 5.88
CA HIS A 151 -7.11 4.48 5.19
C HIS A 151 -6.94 3.10 4.55
N CYS A 152 -7.54 2.89 3.38
CA CYS A 152 -7.48 1.64 2.62
C CYS A 152 -7.50 1.91 1.12
N ASP A 153 -6.35 2.26 0.56
CA ASP A 153 -6.22 2.45 -0.89
C ASP A 153 -5.95 1.10 -1.58
N PHE A 154 -7.02 0.40 -1.93
CA PHE A 154 -6.97 -0.85 -2.69
C PHE A 154 -6.38 -0.63 -4.09
N GLY A 155 -6.67 0.52 -4.71
CA GLY A 155 -6.17 0.86 -6.03
C GLY A 155 -4.66 0.96 -6.08
N ALA A 156 -4.04 1.57 -5.07
CA ALA A 156 -2.59 1.67 -4.95
C ALA A 156 -1.93 0.32 -4.62
N LEU A 157 -2.60 -0.55 -3.84
CA LEU A 157 -2.02 -1.82 -3.43
C LEU A 157 -2.19 -2.95 -4.47
N LEU A 158 -3.23 -2.90 -5.31
CA LEU A 158 -3.52 -3.93 -6.31
C LEU A 158 -2.37 -4.17 -7.32
N PRO A 159 -1.73 -3.15 -7.90
CA PRO A 159 -0.55 -3.35 -8.75
C PRO A 159 0.62 -4.02 -8.02
N VAL A 160 0.81 -3.71 -6.74
CA VAL A 160 1.86 -4.31 -5.90
C VAL A 160 1.56 -5.80 -5.68
N ALA A 161 0.32 -6.14 -5.30
CA ALA A 161 -0.11 -7.53 -5.13
C ALA A 161 0.09 -8.34 -6.41
N ARG A 162 -0.31 -7.81 -7.57
CA ARG A 162 -0.10 -8.44 -8.88
C ARG A 162 1.38 -8.65 -9.21
N GLY A 163 2.22 -7.66 -8.95
CA GLY A 163 3.66 -7.74 -9.21
C GLY A 163 4.41 -8.70 -8.29
N LEU A 164 3.87 -8.97 -7.10
CA LEU A 164 4.49 -9.83 -6.08
C LEU A 164 3.82 -11.20 -5.96
N ARG A 165 2.72 -11.48 -6.67
CA ARG A 165 1.83 -12.62 -6.44
C ARG A 165 2.54 -13.97 -6.32
N GLU A 166 3.56 -14.22 -7.15
CA GLU A 166 4.31 -15.49 -7.19
C GLU A 166 5.38 -15.60 -6.08
N ARG A 167 5.62 -14.52 -5.34
CA ARG A 167 6.68 -14.42 -4.32
C ARG A 167 6.14 -14.25 -2.92
N VAL A 168 4.83 -14.07 -2.79
CA VAL A 168 4.12 -13.89 -1.52
C VAL A 168 3.51 -15.21 -1.10
N ASP A 169 3.73 -15.60 0.14
CA ASP A 169 2.99 -16.65 0.82
C ASP A 169 1.64 -16.08 1.28
N TRP A 170 0.63 -16.25 0.42
CA TRP A 170 -0.70 -15.70 0.66
C TRP A 170 -1.44 -16.38 1.81
N GLU A 171 -1.15 -17.64 2.10
CA GLU A 171 -1.72 -18.34 3.26
C GLU A 171 -1.23 -17.71 4.56
N ARG A 172 0.06 -17.41 4.64
CA ARG A 172 0.64 -16.69 5.75
C ARG A 172 0.06 -15.27 5.88
N VAL A 173 -0.10 -14.55 4.77
CA VAL A 173 -0.73 -13.21 4.77
C VAL A 173 -2.15 -13.30 5.30
N ARG A 174 -2.98 -14.27 4.85
CA ARG A 174 -4.34 -14.49 5.37
C ARG A 174 -4.31 -14.75 6.88
N ALA A 175 -3.45 -15.64 7.32
CA ALA A 175 -3.35 -16.00 8.75
C ALA A 175 -2.98 -14.79 9.63
N GLU A 176 -2.02 -13.96 9.18
CA GLU A 176 -1.54 -12.79 9.92
C GLU A 176 -2.52 -11.61 9.90
N THR A 177 -3.45 -11.54 8.94
CA THR A 177 -4.37 -10.41 8.75
C THR A 177 -5.84 -10.76 8.95
N LYS A 178 -6.16 -11.98 9.41
CA LYS A 178 -7.53 -12.51 9.56
C LYS A 178 -8.46 -11.63 10.39
N ASP A 179 -7.91 -10.91 11.38
CA ASP A 179 -8.68 -10.05 12.30
C ASP A 179 -8.75 -8.58 11.79
N LYS A 180 -8.36 -8.33 10.54
CA LYS A 180 -8.35 -7.02 9.89
C LYS A 180 -9.39 -6.98 8.76
N PRO A 181 -10.60 -6.41 8.98
CA PRO A 181 -11.69 -6.48 7.99
C PRO A 181 -11.30 -5.96 6.61
N MET A 182 -10.55 -4.84 6.53
CA MET A 182 -10.13 -4.28 5.25
C MET A 182 -9.08 -5.12 4.53
N ALA A 183 -8.22 -5.83 5.27
CA ALA A 183 -7.29 -6.79 4.70
C ALA A 183 -8.01 -8.01 4.12
N VAL A 184 -8.98 -8.55 4.86
CA VAL A 184 -9.83 -9.67 4.41
C VAL A 184 -10.60 -9.27 3.14
N ALA A 185 -11.19 -8.06 3.11
CA ALA A 185 -11.88 -7.55 1.93
C ALA A 185 -10.95 -7.42 0.72
N PHE A 186 -9.71 -6.95 0.92
CA PHE A 186 -8.73 -6.85 -0.15
C PHE A 186 -8.29 -8.24 -0.67
N LEU A 187 -8.04 -9.20 0.22
CA LEU A 187 -7.70 -10.58 -0.17
C LEU A 187 -8.83 -11.21 -0.98
N TYR A 188 -10.08 -11.03 -0.57
CA TYR A 188 -11.25 -11.48 -1.35
C TYR A 188 -11.31 -10.80 -2.73
N LEU A 189 -10.99 -9.50 -2.82
CA LEU A 189 -10.88 -8.81 -4.11
C LEU A 189 -9.80 -9.44 -5.00
N LEU A 190 -8.65 -9.83 -4.45
CA LEU A 190 -7.58 -10.50 -5.20
C LEU A 190 -8.04 -11.85 -5.76
N GLU A 191 -8.84 -12.61 -5.01
CA GLU A 191 -9.44 -13.86 -5.45
C GLU A 191 -10.44 -13.65 -6.59
N LEU A 192 -11.33 -12.65 -6.47
CA LEU A 192 -12.29 -12.29 -7.53
C LEU A 192 -11.63 -11.84 -8.83
N LEU A 193 -10.41 -11.29 -8.74
CA LEU A 193 -9.62 -10.82 -9.88
C LEU A 193 -8.60 -11.87 -10.38
N ASP A 194 -8.68 -13.10 -9.89
CA ASP A 194 -7.77 -14.22 -10.23
C ASP A 194 -6.28 -13.82 -10.07
N VAL A 195 -5.96 -12.97 -9.08
CA VAL A 195 -4.60 -12.59 -8.72
C VAL A 195 -3.96 -13.64 -7.82
N ILE A 196 -4.76 -14.22 -6.93
CA ILE A 196 -4.37 -15.29 -6.00
C ILE A 196 -5.45 -16.38 -6.02
N ASP A 197 -5.08 -17.60 -5.64
CA ASP A 197 -6.03 -18.70 -5.51
C ASP A 197 -6.99 -18.43 -4.35
N GLY A 198 -8.28 -18.74 -4.58
CA GLY A 198 -9.30 -18.65 -3.55
C GLY A 198 -9.07 -19.71 -2.47
N ASP A 199 -9.50 -19.41 -1.25
CA ASP A 199 -9.54 -20.39 -0.17
C ASP A 199 -10.44 -21.55 -0.61
N ALA A 200 -9.91 -22.76 -0.75
CA ALA A 200 -10.61 -23.95 -1.22
C ALA A 200 -11.79 -24.39 -0.28
N ALA A 201 -12.09 -23.63 0.76
CA ALA A 201 -13.08 -23.93 1.80
C ALA A 201 -14.34 -23.05 1.75
N GLY A 202 -14.63 -22.30 0.68
CA GLY A 202 -15.82 -21.44 0.65
C GLY A 202 -16.44 -21.29 -0.73
N THR A 203 -17.25 -22.28 -1.12
CA THR A 203 -18.40 -22.14 -2.06
C THR A 203 -18.29 -21.09 -3.15
N ARG A 204 -17.82 -21.49 -4.31
CA ARG A 204 -18.42 -20.97 -5.55
C ARG A 204 -19.86 -21.47 -5.56
N GLY A 205 -20.78 -20.64 -5.13
CA GLY A 205 -22.18 -20.84 -5.44
C GLY A 205 -22.29 -20.82 -6.96
N GLU A 206 -22.61 -21.96 -7.54
CA GLU A 206 -22.96 -22.04 -8.94
C GLU A 206 -24.06 -20.99 -9.22
N PRO A 207 -23.95 -20.19 -10.29
CA PRO A 207 -25.07 -19.38 -10.73
C PRO A 207 -26.22 -20.33 -11.05
N GLY A 208 -27.21 -20.37 -10.17
CA GLY A 208 -28.41 -21.16 -10.37
C GLY A 208 -29.00 -20.82 -11.70
N GLU A 209 -29.03 -21.78 -12.60
CA GLU A 209 -29.85 -21.76 -13.82
C GLU A 209 -31.30 -21.54 -13.42
N ALA A 210 -31.74 -20.32 -13.47
CA ALA A 210 -33.18 -20.02 -13.48
C ALA A 210 -33.73 -20.44 -14.83
N ARG A 211 -34.03 -21.74 -14.97
CA ARG A 211 -34.94 -22.23 -16.00
C ARG A 211 -36.31 -21.78 -15.59
N GLY A 212 -36.79 -20.69 -16.22
CA GLY A 212 -38.19 -20.35 -16.24
C GLY A 212 -38.93 -21.32 -17.15
N GLU A 213 -39.68 -22.21 -16.55
CA GLU A 213 -40.77 -22.89 -17.24
C GLU A 213 -41.90 -21.87 -17.48
N ALA A 214 -42.02 -21.44 -18.72
CA ALA A 214 -43.21 -20.74 -19.20
C ALA A 214 -44.26 -21.80 -19.46
N ASP A 215 -45.23 -21.93 -18.57
CA ASP A 215 -46.43 -22.72 -18.81
C ASP A 215 -47.46 -21.85 -19.55
N GLU A 216 -47.90 -22.37 -20.69
CA GLU A 216 -48.97 -21.85 -21.55
C GLU A 216 -50.31 -22.00 -20.85
N ALA A 217 -50.99 -20.90 -20.61
CA ALA A 217 -52.43 -20.94 -20.40
C ALA A 217 -53.10 -19.88 -21.26
N ARG A 218 -53.66 -20.36 -22.35
CA ARG A 218 -54.64 -19.73 -23.25
C ARG A 218 -55.98 -19.61 -22.54
N GLY A 219 -56.61 -18.44 -22.59
CA GLY A 219 -58.01 -18.29 -22.12
C GLY A 219 -58.55 -16.91 -22.40
N GLU A 220 -59.33 -16.86 -23.36
CA GLU A 220 -60.30 -16.02 -24.06
C GLU A 220 -61.08 -14.96 -23.25
N GLN A 221 -61.30 -13.85 -23.93
CA GLN A 221 -62.55 -13.04 -24.04
C GLN A 221 -62.96 -12.06 -22.96
N GLY A 222 -63.21 -10.82 -23.41
CA GLY A 222 -64.04 -9.85 -22.70
C GLY A 222 -63.87 -8.41 -23.17
N GLU A 223 -64.57 -8.05 -24.26
CA GLU A 223 -64.81 -6.66 -24.66
C GLU A 223 -65.60 -5.90 -23.60
N ALA A 224 -65.25 -4.64 -23.33
CA ALA A 224 -66.23 -3.56 -23.14
C ALA A 224 -65.60 -2.18 -23.13
N ARG A 225 -66.11 -1.39 -23.95
CA ARG A 225 -65.99 0.05 -24.24
C ARG A 225 -66.15 0.95 -23.02
N GLY A 226 -65.55 2.16 -23.13
CA GLY A 226 -65.89 3.33 -22.32
C GLY A 226 -64.89 4.44 -22.43
N GLU A 227 -65.02 5.31 -23.42
CA GLU A 227 -64.45 6.69 -23.44
C GLU A 227 -65.43 7.64 -22.72
N PRO A 228 -65.11 8.97 -22.68
CA PRO A 228 -64.02 9.71 -21.95
C PRO A 228 -64.70 10.74 -21.03
N ASP A 229 -63.92 11.40 -20.19
CA ASP A 229 -64.29 12.76 -19.78
C ASP A 229 -63.09 13.64 -19.46
N GLU A 230 -63.17 14.82 -19.99
CA GLU A 230 -62.28 15.97 -19.88
C GLU A 230 -62.39 16.66 -18.53
N ALA A 231 -61.36 17.35 -18.09
CA ALA A 231 -61.36 18.75 -17.70
C ALA A 231 -60.15 19.07 -16.81
N ARG A 232 -59.24 19.88 -17.31
CA ARG A 232 -58.93 21.29 -17.00
C ARG A 232 -58.67 21.64 -15.55
N GLY A 233 -57.53 22.25 -15.34
CA GLY A 233 -57.28 23.19 -14.24
C GLY A 233 -55.82 23.43 -13.90
N GLU A 234 -55.17 24.32 -14.63
CA GLU A 234 -54.14 25.24 -14.09
C GLU A 234 -54.84 26.48 -13.48
N PRO A 235 -54.13 27.45 -12.89
CA PRO A 235 -52.80 27.57 -12.30
C PRO A 235 -52.78 28.29 -10.94
N ASP A 236 -51.60 28.77 -10.55
CA ASP A 236 -51.22 29.95 -9.76
C ASP A 236 -50.58 29.69 -8.38
N ASP A 237 -49.33 30.20 -8.36
CA ASP A 237 -48.70 31.17 -7.47
C ASP A 237 -48.71 30.96 -5.93
N GLU A 238 -47.57 30.74 -5.36
CA GLU A 238 -46.73 31.67 -4.56
C GLU A 238 -45.39 31.03 -4.21
#